data_7141f3b2f28c761b991e7f8d5b2f16ee
#
_entry.id   7141f3b2f28c761b991e7f8d5b2f16ee
#
_cell.length_a   1.000
_cell.length_b   1.000
_cell.length_c   1.000
_cell.angle_alpha   90.00
_cell.angle_beta   90.00
_cell.angle_gamma   90.00
#
_symmetry.space_group_name_H-M   'P 1'
#
loop_
_entity.id
_entity.type
_entity.pdbx_description
1 polymer ?
#
loop_
_entity_poly.entity_id
_entity_poly.type
_entity_poly.pdbx_seq_one_letter_code
_entity_poly.pdbx_strand_id
1 'polypeptide(L)'
;EKQKFWVDIDPMDGFENIEGQYNAITEAMDKNREIEIGYQGMYERKETKRQIAPYGLFFHSGMWYVIAYCNLRSEIREFALDCIKDIGITNRYYTIPQDFNMDDYFKSGWHIMRYGEPVEVVLRFSKNIARWIKRRKWHPTQKIEDKKDGSIIFKVKLEGTKEIKWWTYHWAPNCEIIFPSELRKEAAEEIRELGRVYGKKK
;
A
#
# COMPACT_ATOMS: atom_id res chain seq x y z
N GLU A 1 18.86 16.97 -28.38
CA GLU A 1 19.53 16.91 -27.07
C GLU A 1 19.48 15.50 -26.54
N LYS A 2 20.64 14.94 -26.10
CA LYS A 2 20.67 13.61 -25.49
C LYS A 2 20.04 13.71 -24.08
N GLN A 3 19.07 12.84 -23.80
CA GLN A 3 18.45 12.75 -22.48
C GLN A 3 19.53 12.46 -21.42
N LYS A 4 19.69 13.38 -20.46
CA LYS A 4 20.71 13.29 -19.41
C LYS A 4 20.22 12.61 -18.13
N PHE A 5 18.90 12.45 -17.98
CA PHE A 5 18.25 11.85 -16.82
C PHE A 5 17.18 10.89 -17.30
N TRP A 6 17.10 9.76 -16.66
CA TRP A 6 16.03 8.79 -16.83
C TRP A 6 15.46 8.42 -15.47
N VAL A 7 14.16 8.49 -15.32
CA VAL A 7 13.45 8.12 -14.13
C VAL A 7 12.56 6.94 -14.49
N ASP A 8 12.81 5.82 -13.83
CA ASP A 8 11.99 4.62 -13.95
C ASP A 8 10.78 4.76 -13.02
N ILE A 9 9.68 5.14 -13.61
CA ILE A 9 8.37 5.10 -12.97
C ILE A 9 7.57 4.14 -13.82
N ASP A 10 7.17 2.99 -13.28
CA ASP A 10 6.28 2.07 -13.99
C ASP A 10 5.07 2.86 -14.48
N PRO A 11 4.99 3.15 -15.80
CA PRO A 11 3.86 3.91 -16.32
C PRO A 11 2.62 3.03 -16.22
N MET A 12 1.54 3.61 -15.74
CA MET A 12 0.25 3.00 -15.94
C MET A 12 -0.09 3.13 -17.44
N ASP A 13 -0.12 2.01 -18.16
CA ASP A 13 -0.71 2.00 -19.49
C ASP A 13 -2.20 2.36 -19.35
N GLY A 14 -2.61 3.46 -19.98
CA GLY A 14 -4.02 3.84 -20.02
C GLY A 14 -4.46 4.86 -18.97
N PHE A 15 -3.63 5.89 -18.68
CA PHE A 15 -4.10 7.07 -17.94
C PHE A 15 -5.37 7.66 -18.56
N GLU A 16 -5.50 7.59 -19.88
CA GLU A 16 -6.69 7.98 -20.64
C GLU A 16 -7.96 7.26 -20.14
N ASN A 17 -7.83 6.04 -19.61
CA ASN A 17 -8.95 5.26 -19.08
C ASN A 17 -9.42 5.74 -17.69
N ILE A 18 -8.63 6.54 -16.98
CA ILE A 18 -8.96 7.07 -15.64
C ILE A 18 -9.06 8.59 -15.62
N GLU A 19 -8.84 9.27 -16.74
CA GLU A 19 -8.91 10.74 -16.83
C GLU A 19 -10.26 11.26 -16.37
N GLY A 20 -11.34 10.61 -16.77
CA GLY A 20 -12.68 10.95 -16.34
C GLY A 20 -12.87 10.87 -14.82
N GLN A 21 -12.40 9.78 -14.21
CA GLN A 21 -12.45 9.59 -12.76
C GLN A 21 -11.58 10.61 -12.03
N TYR A 22 -10.36 10.85 -12.54
CA TYR A 22 -9.45 11.82 -11.97
C TYR A 22 -10.06 13.23 -11.95
N ASN A 23 -10.61 13.67 -13.09
CA ASN A 23 -11.23 14.99 -13.23
C ASN A 23 -12.47 15.14 -12.34
N ALA A 24 -13.36 14.12 -12.30
CA ALA A 24 -14.56 14.14 -11.46
C ALA A 24 -14.21 14.17 -9.95
N ILE A 25 -13.19 13.42 -9.53
CA ILE A 25 -12.71 13.41 -8.13
C ILE A 25 -12.13 14.78 -7.78
N THR A 26 -11.29 15.35 -8.65
CA THR A 26 -10.68 16.68 -8.43
C THR A 26 -11.75 17.76 -8.33
N GLU A 27 -12.74 17.74 -9.23
CA GLU A 27 -13.88 18.67 -9.17
C GLU A 27 -14.67 18.52 -7.87
N ALA A 28 -14.92 17.29 -7.43
CA ALA A 28 -15.62 17.02 -6.17
C ALA A 28 -14.84 17.51 -4.95
N MET A 29 -13.51 17.33 -4.94
CA MET A 29 -12.62 17.85 -3.89
C MET A 29 -12.65 19.37 -3.83
N ASP A 30 -12.53 20.07 -4.96
CA ASP A 30 -12.56 21.54 -5.05
C ASP A 30 -13.89 22.11 -4.52
N LYS A 31 -14.97 21.37 -4.71
CA LYS A 31 -16.32 21.76 -4.27
C LYS A 31 -16.72 21.18 -2.91
N ASN A 32 -15.85 20.41 -2.26
CA ASN A 32 -16.15 19.66 -1.02
C ASN A 32 -17.44 18.82 -1.14
N ARG A 33 -17.61 18.12 -2.27
CA ARG A 33 -18.79 17.29 -2.56
C ARG A 33 -18.46 15.81 -2.41
N GLU A 34 -19.38 15.08 -1.75
CA GLU A 34 -19.32 13.60 -1.81
C GLU A 34 -19.57 13.12 -3.23
N ILE A 35 -18.99 11.97 -3.56
CA ILE A 35 -19.21 11.27 -4.82
C ILE A 35 -19.84 9.91 -4.57
N GLU A 36 -20.67 9.46 -5.49
CA GLU A 36 -21.12 8.08 -5.60
C GLU A 36 -20.29 7.38 -6.65
N ILE A 37 -19.74 6.22 -6.30
CA ILE A 37 -18.92 5.40 -7.18
C ILE A 37 -19.47 3.98 -7.30
N GLY A 38 -19.43 3.41 -8.51
CA GLY A 38 -19.46 1.98 -8.74
C GLY A 38 -18.04 1.44 -8.60
N TYR A 39 -17.75 0.62 -7.60
CA TYR A 39 -16.42 0.15 -7.29
C TYR A 39 -16.31 -1.37 -7.30
N GLN A 40 -15.33 -1.89 -8.04
CA GLN A 40 -14.98 -3.29 -8.06
C GLN A 40 -13.47 -3.45 -7.83
N GLY A 41 -13.07 -3.68 -6.57
CA GLY A 41 -11.67 -3.94 -6.22
C GLY A 41 -11.15 -5.22 -6.88
N MET A 42 -9.82 -5.31 -7.05
CA MET A 42 -9.15 -6.42 -7.77
C MET A 42 -9.49 -7.81 -7.25
N TYR A 43 -9.84 -7.94 -5.96
CA TYR A 43 -10.20 -9.22 -5.33
C TYR A 43 -11.72 -9.36 -5.11
N GLU A 44 -12.51 -8.37 -5.49
CA GLU A 44 -13.97 -8.37 -5.32
C GLU A 44 -14.63 -8.99 -6.55
N ARG A 45 -15.54 -9.95 -6.33
CA ARG A 45 -16.27 -10.64 -7.41
C ARG A 45 -17.41 -9.80 -7.98
N LYS A 46 -17.88 -8.81 -7.24
CA LYS A 46 -19.03 -7.99 -7.59
C LYS A 46 -18.72 -6.51 -7.38
N GLU A 47 -19.26 -5.71 -8.27
CA GLU A 47 -19.32 -4.27 -8.10
C GLU A 47 -20.18 -3.90 -6.89
N THR A 48 -19.79 -2.84 -6.20
CA THR A 48 -20.50 -2.27 -5.06
C THR A 48 -20.68 -0.77 -5.26
N LYS A 49 -21.87 -0.25 -5.00
CA LYS A 49 -22.09 1.19 -4.94
C LYS A 49 -21.62 1.75 -3.61
N ARG A 50 -20.85 2.83 -3.67
CA ARG A 50 -20.30 3.49 -2.48
C ARG A 50 -20.46 4.98 -2.57
N GLN A 51 -20.86 5.59 -1.47
CA GLN A 51 -20.75 7.03 -1.23
C GLN A 51 -19.46 7.29 -0.49
N ILE A 52 -18.63 8.17 -1.04
CA ILE A 52 -17.33 8.51 -0.48
C ILE A 52 -17.11 10.03 -0.44
N ALA A 53 -16.43 10.50 0.59
CA ALA A 53 -15.96 11.87 0.71
C ALA A 53 -14.46 11.90 0.36
N PRO A 54 -14.04 12.40 -0.81
CA PRO A 54 -12.64 12.35 -1.24
C PRO A 54 -11.80 13.35 -0.45
N TYR A 55 -10.71 12.87 0.18
CA TYR A 55 -9.80 13.68 0.99
C TYR A 55 -8.51 14.03 0.25
N GLY A 56 -8.09 13.22 -0.72
CA GLY A 56 -6.90 13.47 -1.51
C GLY A 56 -6.61 12.39 -2.53
N LEU A 57 -5.81 12.74 -3.54
CA LEU A 57 -5.31 11.84 -4.56
C LEU A 57 -3.83 11.54 -4.30
N PHE A 58 -3.41 10.32 -4.58
CA PHE A 58 -2.00 9.94 -4.52
C PHE A 58 -1.66 8.90 -5.59
N PHE A 59 -0.40 8.90 -5.99
CA PHE A 59 0.15 7.95 -6.95
C PHE A 59 1.07 6.98 -6.23
N HIS A 60 0.84 5.67 -6.40
CA HIS A 60 1.66 4.63 -5.79
C HIS A 60 1.79 3.42 -6.70
N SER A 61 3.04 2.95 -6.90
CA SER A 61 3.34 1.75 -7.69
C SER A 61 2.66 1.73 -9.06
N GLY A 62 2.74 2.85 -9.80
CA GLY A 62 2.16 2.94 -11.14
C GLY A 62 0.66 3.25 -11.19
N MET A 63 -0.04 3.37 -10.05
CA MET A 63 -1.50 3.48 -9.99
C MET A 63 -1.94 4.73 -9.23
N TRP A 64 -3.02 5.37 -9.67
CA TRP A 64 -3.68 6.45 -8.96
C TRP A 64 -4.74 5.93 -7.99
N TYR A 65 -4.79 6.52 -6.83
CA TYR A 65 -5.74 6.23 -5.76
C TYR A 65 -6.37 7.50 -5.22
N VAL A 66 -7.60 7.39 -4.75
CA VAL A 66 -8.23 8.40 -3.91
C VAL A 66 -8.33 7.90 -2.48
N ILE A 67 -7.86 8.70 -1.52
CA ILE A 67 -8.18 8.52 -0.10
C ILE A 67 -9.53 9.17 0.15
N ALA A 68 -10.46 8.44 0.72
CA ALA A 68 -11.80 8.96 0.99
C ALA A 68 -12.42 8.31 2.22
N TYR A 69 -13.25 9.03 2.93
CA TYR A 69 -14.14 8.43 3.92
C TYR A 69 -15.25 7.67 3.20
N CYS A 70 -15.40 6.40 3.52
CA CYS A 70 -16.38 5.51 2.92
C CYS A 70 -17.61 5.38 3.82
N ASN A 71 -18.75 5.96 3.44
CA ASN A 71 -19.97 5.90 4.23
C ASN A 71 -20.45 4.45 4.48
N LEU A 72 -20.25 3.54 3.50
CA LEU A 72 -20.65 2.14 3.63
C LEU A 72 -19.84 1.39 4.71
N ARG A 73 -18.58 1.77 4.93
CA ARG A 73 -17.69 1.12 5.90
C ARG A 73 -17.44 1.94 7.15
N SER A 74 -17.84 3.22 7.15
CA SER A 74 -17.63 4.19 8.23
C SER A 74 -16.14 4.34 8.60
N GLU A 75 -15.26 4.29 7.60
CA GLU A 75 -13.81 4.40 7.76
C GLU A 75 -13.16 5.07 6.53
N ILE A 76 -11.96 5.59 6.72
CA ILE A 76 -11.15 6.11 5.60
C ILE A 76 -10.55 4.92 4.85
N ARG A 77 -10.65 4.94 3.51
CA ARG A 77 -10.15 3.89 2.61
C ARG A 77 -9.49 4.48 1.38
N GLU A 78 -8.67 3.65 0.74
CA GLU A 78 -8.11 3.93 -0.57
C GLU A 78 -8.91 3.22 -1.66
N PHE A 79 -9.18 3.94 -2.74
CA PHE A 79 -9.84 3.40 -3.92
C PHE A 79 -8.94 3.62 -5.14
N ALA A 80 -8.54 2.56 -5.80
CA ALA A 80 -7.80 2.64 -7.06
C ALA A 80 -8.73 3.19 -8.15
N LEU A 81 -8.28 4.19 -8.91
CA LEU A 81 -9.12 4.88 -9.88
C LEU A 81 -9.57 3.97 -11.03
N ASP A 82 -8.71 3.06 -11.47
CA ASP A 82 -9.03 2.07 -12.51
C ASP A 82 -10.09 1.04 -12.08
N CYS A 83 -10.30 0.89 -10.78
CA CYS A 83 -11.35 0.05 -10.20
C CYS A 83 -12.70 0.78 -10.06
N ILE A 84 -12.76 2.07 -10.36
CA ILE A 84 -14.01 2.87 -10.37
C ILE A 84 -14.65 2.72 -11.74
N LYS A 85 -15.85 2.13 -11.79
CA LYS A 85 -16.61 1.90 -13.03
C LYS A 85 -17.51 3.08 -13.41
N ASP A 86 -18.19 3.61 -12.40
CA ASP A 86 -19.08 4.76 -12.53
C ASP A 86 -18.73 5.77 -11.44
N ILE A 87 -18.91 7.06 -11.76
CA ILE A 87 -18.69 8.15 -10.81
C ILE A 87 -19.71 9.26 -11.03
N GLY A 88 -20.29 9.73 -9.95
CA GLY A 88 -21.24 10.86 -9.96
C GLY A 88 -21.03 11.77 -8.76
N ILE A 89 -20.95 13.08 -8.99
CA ILE A 89 -20.87 14.09 -7.93
C ILE A 89 -22.26 14.26 -7.31
N THR A 90 -22.35 14.13 -5.99
CA THR A 90 -23.61 14.26 -5.27
C THR A 90 -23.89 15.72 -4.86
N ASN A 91 -25.07 15.97 -4.29
CA ASN A 91 -25.40 17.27 -3.68
C ASN A 91 -25.05 17.36 -2.18
N ARG A 92 -24.31 16.36 -1.64
CA ARG A 92 -23.90 16.34 -0.26
C ARG A 92 -22.52 16.96 -0.12
N TYR A 93 -22.36 17.79 0.91
CA TYR A 93 -21.07 18.36 1.28
C TYR A 93 -20.42 17.54 2.38
N TYR A 94 -19.10 17.53 2.40
CA TYR A 94 -18.33 16.96 3.49
C TYR A 94 -17.31 17.96 4.04
N THR A 95 -16.79 17.65 5.20
CA THR A 95 -15.66 18.39 5.79
C THR A 95 -14.59 17.38 6.16
N ILE A 96 -13.34 17.66 5.75
CA ILE A 96 -12.20 16.84 6.18
C ILE A 96 -11.97 17.09 7.67
N PRO A 97 -11.87 16.04 8.52
CA PRO A 97 -11.55 16.21 9.93
C PRO A 97 -10.24 16.98 10.12
N GLN A 98 -10.20 17.88 11.11
CA GLN A 98 -9.01 18.74 11.33
C GLN A 98 -7.76 17.94 11.74
N ASP A 99 -7.94 16.77 12.33
CA ASP A 99 -6.89 15.84 12.71
C ASP A 99 -6.46 14.90 11.59
N PHE A 100 -7.13 14.93 10.43
CA PHE A 100 -6.70 14.15 9.27
C PHE A 100 -5.50 14.82 8.59
N ASN A 101 -4.44 14.05 8.43
CA ASN A 101 -3.24 14.45 7.68
C ASN A 101 -2.77 13.29 6.81
N MET A 102 -2.59 13.52 5.51
CA MET A 102 -2.17 12.49 4.56
C MET A 102 -0.79 11.91 4.90
N ASP A 103 0.16 12.74 5.34
CA ASP A 103 1.50 12.26 5.70
C ASP A 103 1.44 11.31 6.90
N ASP A 104 0.63 11.65 7.92
CA ASP A 104 0.45 10.80 9.09
C ASP A 104 -0.33 9.54 8.75
N TYR A 105 -1.31 9.67 7.86
CA TYR A 105 -2.09 8.54 7.35
C TYR A 105 -1.17 7.50 6.69
N PHE A 106 -0.21 7.89 5.86
CA PHE A 106 0.73 6.96 5.22
C PHE A 106 1.85 6.46 6.15
N LYS A 107 2.08 7.10 7.29
CA LYS A 107 3.10 6.67 8.25
C LYS A 107 2.71 5.43 9.07
N SER A 108 1.45 5.04 9.12
CA SER A 108 0.99 3.91 9.93
C SER A 108 1.12 2.56 9.23
N GLY A 109 0.99 2.51 7.90
CA GLY A 109 1.13 1.30 7.09
C GLY A 109 2.53 1.11 6.49
N TRP A 110 2.81 -0.07 5.89
CA TRP A 110 4.07 -0.28 5.16
C TRP A 110 4.10 0.54 3.87
N HIS A 111 2.99 0.53 3.12
CA HIS A 111 2.72 1.40 1.97
C HIS A 111 1.30 1.94 2.05
N ILE A 112 0.32 1.25 1.43
CA ILE A 112 -1.06 1.71 1.36
C ILE A 112 -2.04 0.88 2.19
N MET A 113 -1.74 -0.39 2.45
CA MET A 113 -2.64 -1.27 3.19
C MET A 113 -2.53 -1.04 4.69
N ARG A 114 -3.62 -0.63 5.30
CA ARG A 114 -3.77 -0.45 6.75
C ARG A 114 -4.98 -1.22 7.22
N TYR A 115 -4.81 -2.03 8.24
CA TYR A 115 -5.88 -2.77 8.89
C TYR A 115 -5.42 -3.30 10.24
N GLY A 116 -6.36 -3.39 11.16
CA GLY A 116 -6.10 -3.89 12.52
C GLY A 116 -5.27 -2.93 13.37
N GLU A 117 -4.94 -3.40 14.55
CA GLU A 117 -4.13 -2.66 15.52
C GLU A 117 -2.66 -2.62 15.11
N PRO A 118 -1.93 -1.54 15.47
CA PRO A 118 -0.51 -1.45 15.18
C PRO A 118 0.29 -2.59 15.84
N VAL A 119 1.03 -3.35 15.03
CA VAL A 119 1.86 -4.47 15.46
C VAL A 119 3.34 -4.20 15.19
N GLU A 120 4.20 -4.62 16.08
CA GLU A 120 5.65 -4.62 15.84
C GLU A 120 6.00 -5.79 14.91
N VAL A 121 6.73 -5.50 13.83
CA VAL A 121 7.31 -6.52 12.95
C VAL A 121 8.82 -6.51 13.14
N VAL A 122 9.39 -7.69 13.40
CA VAL A 122 10.84 -7.89 13.58
C VAL A 122 11.35 -8.80 12.47
N LEU A 123 12.30 -8.29 11.69
CA LEU A 123 12.95 -8.99 10.60
C LEU A 123 14.44 -9.13 10.88
N ARG A 124 15.04 -10.24 10.46
CA ARG A 124 16.48 -10.43 10.41
C ARG A 124 16.93 -10.42 8.96
N PHE A 125 17.90 -9.60 8.65
CA PHE A 125 18.57 -9.59 7.35
C PHE A 125 19.99 -10.12 7.48
N SER A 126 20.37 -11.00 6.55
CA SER A 126 21.73 -11.55 6.51
C SER A 126 22.78 -10.46 6.23
N LYS A 127 24.03 -10.74 6.57
CA LYS A 127 25.17 -9.85 6.29
C LYS A 127 25.30 -9.46 4.82
N ASN A 128 24.82 -10.31 3.91
CA ASN A 128 24.94 -10.11 2.46
C ASN A 128 24.17 -8.88 1.98
N ILE A 129 23.02 -8.56 2.62
CA ILE A 129 22.16 -7.46 2.21
C ILE A 129 22.01 -6.37 3.29
N ALA A 130 22.59 -6.55 4.47
CA ALA A 130 22.49 -5.59 5.58
C ALA A 130 22.84 -4.16 5.15
N ARG A 131 23.89 -4.01 4.33
CA ARG A 131 24.33 -2.71 3.80
C ARG A 131 23.24 -2.07 2.89
N TRP A 132 22.52 -2.85 2.10
CA TRP A 132 21.45 -2.35 1.22
C TRP A 132 20.28 -1.85 2.05
N ILE A 133 19.87 -2.62 3.07
CA ILE A 133 18.77 -2.24 3.95
C ILE A 133 19.10 -0.94 4.69
N LYS A 134 20.33 -0.74 5.13
CA LYS A 134 20.76 0.45 5.85
C LYS A 134 20.90 1.72 4.99
N ARG A 135 20.87 1.60 3.66
CA ARG A 135 21.10 2.75 2.75
C ARG A 135 20.01 3.80 2.78
N ARG A 136 18.78 3.41 3.14
CA ARG A 136 17.65 4.33 3.16
C ARG A 136 16.72 4.08 4.34
N LYS A 137 15.93 5.09 4.65
CA LYS A 137 14.84 4.94 5.58
C LYS A 137 13.64 4.34 4.84
N TRP A 138 13.22 3.14 5.23
CA TRP A 138 12.09 2.41 4.65
C TRP A 138 10.77 2.81 5.28
N HIS A 139 10.78 3.09 6.59
CA HIS A 139 9.60 3.47 7.33
C HIS A 139 9.94 4.44 8.48
N PRO A 140 9.06 5.40 8.84
CA PRO A 140 9.32 6.37 9.93
C PRO A 140 9.65 5.72 11.28
N THR A 141 8.99 4.61 11.62
CA THR A 141 9.15 3.91 12.91
C THR A 141 10.28 2.90 12.92
N GLN A 142 11.01 2.71 11.81
CA GLN A 142 12.05 1.69 11.74
C GLN A 142 13.18 1.90 12.76
N LYS A 143 13.65 0.79 13.31
CA LYS A 143 14.88 0.71 14.11
C LYS A 143 15.75 -0.41 13.57
N ILE A 144 17.05 -0.18 13.48
CA ILE A 144 18.01 -1.16 12.98
C ILE A 144 19.07 -1.40 14.05
N GLU A 145 19.35 -2.67 14.35
CA GLU A 145 20.34 -3.11 15.31
C GLU A 145 21.37 -4.00 14.58
N ASP A 146 22.64 -3.63 14.64
CA ASP A 146 23.74 -4.45 14.11
C ASP A 146 24.02 -5.66 15.02
N LYS A 147 24.31 -6.81 14.43
CA LYS A 147 24.71 -8.03 15.13
C LYS A 147 26.18 -8.36 14.85
N LYS A 148 26.81 -9.09 15.78
CA LYS A 148 28.23 -9.44 15.70
C LYS A 148 28.61 -10.26 14.46
N ASP A 149 27.67 -11.03 13.91
CA ASP A 149 27.83 -11.83 12.69
C ASP A 149 27.66 -11.03 11.39
N GLY A 150 27.50 -9.70 11.50
CA GLY A 150 27.25 -8.81 10.38
C GLY A 150 25.80 -8.78 9.88
N SER A 151 24.91 -9.59 10.45
CA SER A 151 23.48 -9.49 10.20
C SER A 151 22.88 -8.28 10.92
N ILE A 152 21.64 -7.91 10.58
CA ILE A 152 20.92 -6.84 11.27
C ILE A 152 19.54 -7.33 11.69
N ILE A 153 19.03 -6.75 12.77
CA ILE A 153 17.62 -6.82 13.15
C ILE A 153 16.95 -5.50 12.75
N PHE A 154 15.91 -5.61 11.97
CA PHE A 154 15.06 -4.51 11.54
C PHE A 154 13.72 -4.61 12.28
N LYS A 155 13.35 -3.57 12.99
CA LYS A 155 12.07 -3.48 13.72
C LYS A 155 11.26 -2.34 13.15
N VAL A 156 9.97 -2.54 13.03
CA VAL A 156 9.03 -1.52 12.56
C VAL A 156 7.66 -1.74 13.18
N LYS A 157 6.91 -0.68 13.44
CA LYS A 157 5.54 -0.75 13.94
C LYS A 157 4.58 -0.34 12.85
N LEU A 158 3.60 -1.20 12.51
CA LEU A 158 2.72 -1.06 11.34
C LEU A 158 1.28 -1.44 11.66
N GLU A 159 0.35 -0.77 11.02
CA GLU A 159 -1.02 -1.22 10.83
C GLU A 159 -1.08 -2.08 9.58
N GLY A 160 -1.33 -3.39 9.76
CA GLY A 160 -1.30 -4.35 8.67
C GLY A 160 0.10 -4.89 8.33
N THR A 161 0.15 -6.19 8.06
CA THR A 161 1.42 -6.93 7.87
C THR A 161 1.59 -7.51 6.47
N LYS A 162 0.55 -7.40 5.60
CA LYS A 162 0.54 -8.07 4.30
C LYS A 162 1.62 -7.53 3.35
N GLU A 163 1.74 -6.21 3.26
CA GLU A 163 2.72 -5.59 2.35
C GLU A 163 4.16 -5.79 2.81
N ILE A 164 4.43 -5.69 4.11
CA ILE A 164 5.77 -5.97 4.62
C ILE A 164 6.13 -7.45 4.45
N LYS A 165 5.17 -8.39 4.53
CA LYS A 165 5.39 -9.79 4.21
C LYS A 165 5.85 -9.94 2.75
N TRP A 166 5.15 -9.34 1.80
CA TRP A 166 5.58 -9.36 0.39
C TRP A 166 6.93 -8.73 0.17
N TRP A 167 7.21 -7.62 0.87
CA TRP A 167 8.53 -7.00 0.80
C TRP A 167 9.64 -7.91 1.32
N THR A 168 9.39 -8.76 2.32
CA THR A 168 10.41 -9.74 2.76
C THR A 168 10.76 -10.75 1.68
N TYR A 169 9.82 -11.12 0.83
CA TYR A 169 10.06 -12.07 -0.27
C TYR A 169 10.97 -11.51 -1.35
N HIS A 170 10.95 -10.20 -1.56
CA HIS A 170 11.93 -9.54 -2.44
C HIS A 170 13.38 -9.78 -2.00
N TRP A 171 13.62 -9.98 -0.73
CA TRP A 171 14.96 -10.18 -0.16
C TRP A 171 15.28 -11.66 0.11
N ALA A 172 14.40 -12.58 -0.19
CA ALA A 172 14.62 -14.02 0.03
C ALA A 172 15.85 -14.51 -0.76
N PRO A 173 16.67 -15.42 -0.21
CA PRO A 173 16.58 -16.04 1.11
C PRO A 173 17.27 -15.24 2.24
N ASN A 174 17.58 -13.98 2.05
CA ASN A 174 18.37 -13.15 2.96
C ASN A 174 17.55 -12.41 4.03
N CYS A 175 16.23 -12.58 4.03
CA CYS A 175 15.31 -11.98 5.00
C CYS A 175 14.54 -13.08 5.73
N GLU A 176 14.46 -12.96 7.05
CA GLU A 176 13.70 -13.86 7.93
C GLU A 176 12.75 -13.04 8.78
N ILE A 177 11.47 -13.44 8.83
CA ILE A 177 10.48 -12.87 9.75
C ILE A 177 10.69 -13.53 11.12
N ILE A 178 11.03 -12.72 12.14
CA ILE A 178 11.22 -13.18 13.51
C ILE A 178 9.92 -13.04 14.30
N PHE A 179 9.21 -11.92 14.13
CA PHE A 179 7.97 -11.60 14.83
C PHE A 179 7.06 -10.73 13.94
N PRO A 180 5.73 -10.87 14.03
CA PRO A 180 4.98 -11.79 14.88
C PRO A 180 4.99 -13.24 14.38
N SER A 181 4.72 -14.19 15.29
CA SER A 181 4.73 -15.65 15.01
C SER A 181 3.74 -16.06 13.94
N GLU A 182 2.57 -15.41 13.91
CA GLU A 182 1.51 -15.66 12.95
C GLU A 182 1.97 -15.30 11.53
N LEU A 183 2.58 -14.12 11.36
CA LEU A 183 3.14 -13.67 10.09
C LEU A 183 4.25 -14.60 9.60
N ARG A 184 5.12 -15.07 10.54
CA ARG A 184 6.15 -16.05 10.24
C ARG A 184 5.58 -17.36 9.74
N LYS A 185 4.52 -17.88 10.40
CA LYS A 185 3.84 -19.13 9.99
C LYS A 185 3.22 -18.99 8.61
N GLU A 186 2.47 -17.93 8.37
CA GLU A 186 1.86 -17.60 7.08
C GLU A 186 2.91 -17.56 5.95
N ALA A 187 4.00 -16.82 6.17
CA ALA A 187 5.10 -16.76 5.21
C ALA A 187 5.74 -18.12 4.94
N ALA A 188 5.93 -18.95 5.99
CA ALA A 188 6.49 -20.29 5.84
C ALA A 188 5.57 -21.25 5.06
N GLU A 189 4.25 -21.06 5.14
CA GLU A 189 3.27 -21.84 4.37
C GLU A 189 3.32 -21.42 2.89
N GLU A 190 3.29 -20.13 2.60
CA GLU A 190 3.39 -19.61 1.23
C GLU A 190 4.71 -20.03 0.55
N ILE A 191 5.84 -19.98 1.28
CA ILE A 191 7.14 -20.40 0.74
C ILE A 191 7.14 -21.93 0.44
N ARG A 192 6.51 -22.74 1.28
CA ARG A 192 6.35 -24.19 1.00
C ARG A 192 5.52 -24.46 -0.24
N GLU A 193 4.43 -23.70 -0.43
CA GLU A 193 3.62 -23.79 -1.64
C GLU A 193 4.43 -23.35 -2.88
N LEU A 194 5.16 -22.26 -2.78
CA LEU A 194 6.07 -21.79 -3.83
C LEU A 194 7.10 -22.87 -4.18
N GLY A 195 7.70 -23.52 -3.18
CA GLY A 195 8.63 -24.63 -3.37
C GLY A 195 7.99 -25.81 -4.13
N ARG A 196 6.70 -26.11 -3.89
CA ARG A 196 5.96 -27.14 -4.64
C ARG A 196 5.74 -26.76 -6.11
N VAL A 197 5.49 -25.48 -6.40
CA VAL A 197 5.33 -24.98 -7.76
C VAL A 197 6.62 -25.18 -8.56
N TYR A 198 7.76 -24.76 -8.00
CA TYR A 198 9.06 -24.87 -8.68
C TYR A 198 9.67 -26.27 -8.60
N GLY A 199 9.30 -27.09 -7.60
CA GLY A 199 9.80 -28.46 -7.43
C GLY A 199 9.10 -29.52 -8.28
N LYS A 200 8.00 -29.20 -8.97
CA LYS A 200 7.37 -30.12 -9.93
C LYS A 200 8.29 -30.26 -11.15
N LYS A 201 8.94 -31.42 -11.29
CA LYS A 201 9.56 -31.79 -12.57
C LYS A 201 8.47 -31.79 -13.65
N LYS A 202 8.70 -31.04 -14.74
CA LYS A 202 7.90 -31.13 -15.95
C LYS A 202 8.09 -32.49 -16.59
#